data_31efa7ed790e8c28b6e1f1664d67fcad
#
_entry.id   31efa7ed790e8c28b6e1f1664d67fcad
#
_cell.length_a   1.000
_cell.length_b   1.000
_cell.length_c   1.000
_cell.angle_alpha   90.00
_cell.angle_beta   90.00
_cell.angle_gamma   90.00
#
_symmetry.space_group_name_H-M   'P 1'
#
loop_
_entity.id
_entity.type
_entity.pdbx_description
1 polymer ?
#
loop_
_entity_poly.entity_id
_entity_poly.type
_entity_poly.pdbx_seq_one_letter_code
_entity_poly.pdbx_strand_id
1 'polypeptide(L)'
;MIKAPVVDDRPATIFLICLFYAVHMVEEFSFGFVEWGDRYFGSFDWTQNLIGNSIFFVCVALACYAYYKNPVKYLWAGMSASMWILANAFLHISATALGGEYSPGVVTATFIYVPGGLYFLNRWRTRGLLTLQNIIVPFFVGAMLFMLVPTFARAIHFHA
;
A
#
# COMPACT_ATOMS: atom_id res chain seq x y z
N MET A 1 16.02 26.70 19.02
CA MET A 1 14.58 26.97 18.70
C MET A 1 14.03 25.74 17.96
N ILE A 2 13.19 24.96 18.60
CA ILE A 2 12.49 23.84 17.96
C ILE A 2 11.35 24.48 17.17
N LYS A 3 11.46 24.49 15.83
CA LYS A 3 10.34 24.92 14.97
C LYS A 3 9.13 24.03 15.27
N ALA A 4 7.99 24.67 15.53
CA ALA A 4 6.73 23.95 15.65
C ALA A 4 6.52 23.05 14.42
N PRO A 5 6.02 21.81 14.58
CA PRO A 5 5.79 20.92 13.46
C PRO A 5 4.84 21.61 12.46
N VAL A 6 5.27 21.68 11.21
CA VAL A 6 4.46 22.27 10.14
C VAL A 6 3.27 21.35 9.92
N VAL A 7 2.10 21.78 10.36
CA VAL A 7 0.85 21.02 10.17
C VAL A 7 0.59 20.84 8.67
N ASP A 8 0.13 19.66 8.29
CA ASP A 8 -0.26 19.39 6.90
C ASP A 8 -1.49 20.27 6.54
N ASP A 9 -1.31 21.16 5.60
CA ASP A 9 -2.33 22.11 5.12
C ASP A 9 -3.40 21.45 4.22
N ARG A 10 -3.15 20.24 3.75
CA ARG A 10 -4.06 19.48 2.86
C ARG A 10 -4.16 18.01 3.27
N PRO A 11 -4.55 17.70 4.50
CA PRO A 11 -4.57 16.30 4.97
C PRO A 11 -5.55 15.41 4.20
N ALA A 12 -6.60 15.99 3.60
CA ALA A 12 -7.57 15.25 2.80
C ALA A 12 -6.97 14.61 1.53
N THR A 13 -5.85 15.12 1.02
CA THR A 13 -5.19 14.52 -0.15
C THR A 13 -4.71 13.09 0.11
N ILE A 14 -4.57 12.67 1.38
CA ILE A 14 -4.17 11.30 1.72
C ILE A 14 -5.17 10.26 1.19
N PHE A 15 -6.45 10.61 1.00
CA PHE A 15 -7.45 9.72 0.43
C PHE A 15 -7.22 9.36 -1.04
N LEU A 16 -6.30 10.07 -1.73
CA LEU A 16 -5.83 9.63 -3.04
C LEU A 16 -5.22 8.23 -2.99
N ILE A 17 -4.64 7.82 -1.86
CA ILE A 17 -4.13 6.46 -1.69
C ILE A 17 -5.26 5.42 -1.81
N CYS A 18 -6.43 5.70 -1.23
CA CYS A 18 -7.60 4.83 -1.38
C CYS A 18 -8.07 4.75 -2.85
N LEU A 19 -8.07 5.88 -3.55
CA LEU A 19 -8.41 5.91 -4.98
C LEU A 19 -7.38 5.13 -5.81
N PHE A 20 -6.09 5.33 -5.55
CA PHE A 20 -5.02 4.60 -6.22
C PHE A 20 -5.15 3.10 -6.02
N TYR A 21 -5.47 2.68 -4.78
CA TYR A 21 -5.69 1.28 -4.49
C TYR A 21 -6.92 0.71 -5.22
N ALA A 22 -8.03 1.44 -5.24
CA ALA A 22 -9.22 0.99 -5.97
C ALA A 22 -8.94 0.79 -7.46
N VAL A 23 -8.21 1.73 -8.09
CA VAL A 23 -7.81 1.62 -9.51
C VAL A 23 -6.85 0.44 -9.73
N HIS A 24 -5.93 0.22 -8.82
CA HIS A 24 -5.00 -0.92 -8.87
C HIS A 24 -5.74 -2.27 -8.79
N MET A 25 -6.71 -2.39 -7.87
CA MET A 25 -7.55 -3.58 -7.78
C MET A 25 -8.33 -3.86 -9.07
N VAL A 26 -8.80 -2.81 -9.77
CA VAL A 26 -9.47 -2.99 -11.06
C VAL A 26 -8.52 -3.60 -12.08
N GLU A 27 -7.25 -3.18 -12.13
CA GLU A 27 -6.26 -3.81 -13.00
C GLU A 27 -6.03 -5.28 -12.61
N GLU A 28 -5.77 -5.55 -11.33
CA GLU A 28 -5.55 -6.92 -10.84
C GLU A 28 -6.70 -7.87 -11.22
N PHE A 29 -7.94 -7.45 -10.95
CA PHE A 29 -9.13 -8.25 -11.27
C PHE A 29 -9.36 -8.41 -12.77
N SER A 30 -9.04 -7.40 -13.58
CA SER A 30 -9.26 -7.43 -15.02
C SER A 30 -8.22 -8.24 -15.78
N PHE A 31 -7.01 -8.40 -15.23
CA PHE A 31 -5.87 -8.99 -15.94
C PHE A 31 -5.35 -10.29 -15.31
N GLY A 32 -6.16 -10.97 -14.50
CA GLY A 32 -5.88 -12.34 -14.06
C GLY A 32 -4.87 -12.45 -12.92
N PHE A 33 -4.94 -11.53 -11.94
CA PHE A 33 -4.06 -11.58 -10.75
C PHE A 33 -4.24 -12.88 -9.95
N VAL A 34 -5.44 -13.45 -9.91
CA VAL A 34 -5.70 -14.69 -9.17
C VAL A 34 -4.95 -15.86 -9.79
N GLU A 35 -5.03 -16.03 -11.11
CA GLU A 35 -4.34 -17.08 -11.83
C GLU A 35 -2.81 -16.87 -11.81
N TRP A 36 -2.37 -15.62 -11.88
CA TRP A 36 -0.98 -15.27 -11.72
C TRP A 36 -0.49 -15.56 -10.29
N GLY A 37 -1.25 -15.18 -9.27
CA GLY A 37 -0.94 -15.40 -7.86
C GLY A 37 -0.90 -16.88 -7.49
N ASP A 38 -1.80 -17.71 -8.05
CA ASP A 38 -1.81 -19.14 -7.83
C ASP A 38 -0.51 -19.81 -8.33
N ARG A 39 0.01 -19.40 -9.49
CA ARG A 39 1.29 -19.91 -10.01
C ARG A 39 2.49 -19.59 -9.11
N TYR A 40 2.50 -18.42 -8.47
CA TYR A 40 3.66 -17.96 -7.68
C TYR A 40 3.55 -18.26 -6.19
N PHE A 41 2.34 -18.24 -5.64
CA PHE A 41 2.13 -18.41 -4.21
C PHE A 41 1.43 -19.73 -3.85
N GLY A 42 0.83 -20.41 -4.81
CA GLY A 42 0.04 -21.64 -4.66
C GLY A 42 -1.25 -21.40 -3.88
N SER A 43 -2.29 -22.13 -4.23
CA SER A 43 -3.60 -22.14 -3.54
C SER A 43 -4.17 -20.73 -3.31
N PHE A 44 -4.20 -19.92 -4.37
CA PHE A 44 -4.73 -18.57 -4.34
C PHE A 44 -6.01 -18.52 -5.19
N ASP A 45 -7.16 -18.22 -4.57
CA ASP A 45 -8.45 -18.18 -5.24
C ASP A 45 -9.13 -16.80 -5.20
N TRP A 46 -10.21 -16.67 -5.96
CA TRP A 46 -10.97 -15.42 -6.06
C TRP A 46 -11.55 -14.96 -4.73
N THR A 47 -12.04 -15.88 -3.91
CA THR A 47 -12.64 -15.56 -2.61
C THR A 47 -11.60 -15.00 -1.65
N GLN A 48 -10.45 -15.66 -1.58
CA GLN A 48 -9.32 -15.23 -0.76
C GLN A 48 -8.81 -13.87 -1.20
N ASN A 49 -8.66 -13.66 -2.51
CA ASN A 49 -8.23 -12.39 -3.07
C ASN A 49 -9.21 -11.27 -2.76
N LEU A 50 -10.51 -11.49 -2.94
CA LEU A 50 -11.53 -10.49 -2.67
C LEU A 50 -11.60 -10.14 -1.18
N ILE A 51 -11.60 -11.13 -0.30
CA ILE A 51 -11.62 -10.92 1.15
C ILE A 51 -10.34 -10.19 1.59
N GLY A 52 -9.17 -10.66 1.16
CA GLY A 52 -7.89 -10.05 1.47
C GLY A 52 -7.84 -8.58 1.07
N ASN A 53 -8.13 -8.29 -0.19
CA ASN A 53 -8.15 -6.92 -0.71
C ASN A 53 -9.19 -6.03 0.00
N SER A 54 -10.36 -6.57 0.34
CA SER A 54 -11.39 -5.81 1.08
C SER A 54 -10.92 -5.42 2.48
N ILE A 55 -10.32 -6.35 3.22
CA ILE A 55 -9.74 -6.09 4.55
C ILE A 55 -8.64 -5.02 4.45
N PHE A 56 -7.75 -5.17 3.46
CA PHE A 56 -6.68 -4.21 3.22
C PHE A 56 -7.20 -2.83 2.88
N PHE A 57 -8.20 -2.75 2.00
CA PHE A 57 -8.82 -1.47 1.64
C PHE A 57 -9.35 -0.76 2.89
N VAL A 58 -10.03 -1.48 3.77
CA VAL A 58 -10.55 -0.93 5.04
C VAL A 58 -9.38 -0.46 5.93
N CYS A 59 -8.32 -1.25 6.08
CA CYS A 59 -7.14 -0.87 6.87
C CYS A 59 -6.48 0.42 6.33
N VAL A 60 -6.29 0.50 5.01
CA VAL A 60 -5.73 1.70 4.36
C VAL A 60 -6.65 2.90 4.54
N ALA A 61 -7.95 2.73 4.37
CA ALA A 61 -8.93 3.79 4.56
C ALA A 61 -8.95 4.31 6.01
N LEU A 62 -8.86 3.41 6.99
CA LEU A 62 -8.76 3.78 8.40
C LEU A 62 -7.46 4.53 8.71
N ALA A 63 -6.32 4.10 8.14
CA ALA A 63 -5.04 4.79 8.27
C ALA A 63 -5.09 6.21 7.67
N CYS A 64 -5.66 6.34 6.47
CA CYS A 64 -5.88 7.63 5.82
C CYS A 64 -6.82 8.52 6.63
N TYR A 65 -7.90 7.98 7.16
CA TYR A 65 -8.85 8.70 8.00
C TYR A 65 -8.21 9.18 9.31
N ALA A 66 -7.43 8.34 9.99
CA ALA A 66 -6.71 8.72 11.18
C ALA A 66 -5.75 9.90 10.91
N TYR A 67 -4.95 9.80 9.83
CA TYR A 67 -4.07 10.89 9.39
C TYR A 67 -4.87 12.17 9.08
N TYR A 68 -5.97 12.06 8.35
CA TYR A 68 -6.83 13.20 8.03
C TYR A 68 -7.34 13.92 9.29
N LYS A 69 -7.76 13.17 10.30
CA LYS A 69 -8.30 13.72 11.56
C LYS A 69 -7.23 14.46 12.39
N ASN A 70 -6.01 13.93 12.43
CA ASN A 70 -4.91 14.56 13.14
C ASN A 70 -3.56 14.16 12.51
N PRO A 71 -3.06 14.92 11.51
CA PRO A 71 -1.86 14.58 10.77
C PRO A 71 -0.57 14.60 11.60
N VAL A 72 -0.56 15.28 12.74
CA VAL A 72 0.59 15.28 13.66
C VAL A 72 0.63 13.98 14.45
N LYS A 73 -0.47 13.62 15.10
CA LYS A 73 -0.59 12.42 15.94
C LYS A 73 -0.48 11.14 15.13
N TYR A 74 -1.10 11.12 13.96
CA TYR A 74 -1.21 9.92 13.11
C TYR A 74 -0.35 10.00 11.84
N LEU A 75 0.76 10.75 11.91
CA LEU A 75 1.74 10.83 10.81
C LEU A 75 2.19 9.43 10.38
N TRP A 76 2.46 8.56 11.34
CA TRP A 76 2.85 7.18 11.11
C TRP A 76 1.83 6.40 10.26
N ALA A 77 0.53 6.61 10.45
CA ALA A 77 -0.52 5.91 9.71
C ALA A 77 -0.54 6.35 8.23
N GLY A 78 -0.47 7.67 7.96
CA GLY A 78 -0.35 8.17 6.60
C GLY A 78 0.92 7.69 5.89
N MET A 79 2.06 7.72 6.60
CA MET A 79 3.33 7.20 6.07
C MET A 79 3.24 5.69 5.79
N SER A 80 2.63 4.89 6.69
CA SER A 80 2.45 3.45 6.49
C SER A 80 1.63 3.15 5.24
N ALA A 81 0.54 3.88 5.00
CA ALA A 81 -0.27 3.73 3.80
C ALA A 81 0.55 4.04 2.52
N SER A 82 1.37 5.09 2.54
CA SER A 82 2.25 5.43 1.40
C SER A 82 3.38 4.41 1.19
N MET A 83 3.98 3.93 2.27
CA MET A 83 5.03 2.90 2.19
C MET A 83 4.45 1.58 1.67
N TRP A 84 3.21 1.26 2.04
CA TRP A 84 2.53 0.07 1.56
C TRP A 84 2.30 0.11 0.04
N ILE A 85 1.79 1.22 -0.54
CA ILE A 85 1.63 1.30 -2.00
C ILE A 85 2.98 1.22 -2.74
N LEU A 86 4.05 1.75 -2.16
CA LEU A 86 5.39 1.66 -2.75
C LEU A 86 5.97 0.23 -2.65
N ALA A 87 5.74 -0.47 -1.54
CA ALA A 87 6.16 -1.87 -1.39
C ALA A 87 5.39 -2.78 -2.37
N ASN A 88 4.09 -2.56 -2.53
CA ASN A 88 3.27 -3.26 -3.51
C ASN A 88 3.75 -2.97 -4.94
N ALA A 89 4.04 -1.69 -5.26
CA ALA A 89 4.61 -1.33 -6.56
C ALA A 89 5.94 -2.04 -6.82
N PHE A 90 6.81 -2.09 -5.82
CA PHE A 90 8.08 -2.79 -5.93
C PHE A 90 7.88 -4.29 -6.23
N LEU A 91 6.88 -4.95 -5.62
CA LEU A 91 6.56 -6.34 -5.91
C LEU A 91 6.20 -6.53 -7.39
N HIS A 92 5.18 -5.80 -7.89
CA HIS A 92 4.69 -5.98 -9.27
C HIS A 92 5.77 -5.67 -10.31
N ILE A 93 6.53 -4.60 -10.09
CA ILE A 93 7.63 -4.21 -10.99
C ILE A 93 8.74 -5.29 -10.96
N SER A 94 9.14 -5.75 -9.78
CA SER A 94 10.16 -6.79 -9.63
C SER A 94 9.69 -8.12 -10.21
N ALA A 95 8.44 -8.52 -9.96
CA ALA A 95 7.87 -9.74 -10.51
C ALA A 95 7.86 -9.72 -12.04
N THR A 96 7.47 -8.60 -12.65
CA THR A 96 7.52 -8.43 -14.11
C THR A 96 8.96 -8.46 -14.64
N ALA A 97 9.87 -7.75 -13.98
CA ALA A 97 11.26 -7.64 -14.45
C ALA A 97 12.04 -8.94 -14.30
N LEU A 98 11.82 -9.70 -13.23
CA LEU A 98 12.53 -10.94 -12.94
C LEU A 98 11.83 -12.17 -13.52
N GLY A 99 10.49 -12.17 -13.55
CA GLY A 99 9.69 -13.26 -14.09
C GLY A 99 9.61 -13.25 -15.63
N GLY A 100 9.90 -12.13 -16.27
CA GLY A 100 9.81 -11.97 -17.72
C GLY A 100 8.38 -12.02 -18.27
N GLU A 101 7.38 -11.95 -17.40
CA GLU A 101 5.97 -11.90 -17.77
C GLU A 101 5.24 -10.74 -17.10
N TYR A 102 4.10 -10.38 -17.67
CA TYR A 102 3.25 -9.34 -17.10
C TYR A 102 2.69 -9.76 -15.73
N SER A 103 3.03 -8.99 -14.68
CA SER A 103 2.37 -9.10 -13.38
C SER A 103 1.13 -8.22 -13.37
N PRO A 104 -0.10 -8.77 -13.23
CA PRO A 104 -1.31 -7.95 -13.15
C PRO A 104 -1.20 -6.94 -12.00
N GLY A 105 -1.44 -5.67 -12.29
CA GLY A 105 -1.17 -4.56 -11.36
C GLY A 105 0.09 -3.75 -11.68
N VAL A 106 1.00 -4.22 -12.54
CA VAL A 106 2.28 -3.55 -12.81
C VAL A 106 2.11 -2.17 -13.47
N VAL A 107 1.07 -1.97 -14.27
CA VAL A 107 0.83 -0.69 -14.95
C VAL A 107 0.44 0.37 -13.93
N THR A 108 -0.57 0.11 -13.11
CA THR A 108 -0.98 1.03 -12.05
C THR A 108 0.09 1.17 -10.97
N ALA A 109 0.83 0.10 -10.66
CA ALA A 109 1.99 0.16 -9.78
C ALA A 109 3.02 1.17 -10.28
N THR A 110 3.36 1.10 -11.57
CA THR A 110 4.39 1.97 -12.15
C THR A 110 3.90 3.41 -12.32
N PHE A 111 2.69 3.61 -12.83
CA PHE A 111 2.22 4.94 -13.26
C PHE A 111 1.35 5.66 -12.21
N ILE A 112 0.87 4.96 -11.19
CA ILE A 112 0.02 5.53 -10.14
C ILE A 112 0.68 5.39 -8.77
N TYR A 113 1.08 4.17 -8.35
CA TYR A 113 1.62 3.95 -7.01
C TYR A 113 3.00 4.60 -6.81
N VAL A 114 3.92 4.41 -7.75
CA VAL A 114 5.26 5.01 -7.64
C VAL A 114 5.16 6.54 -7.58
N PRO A 115 4.56 7.25 -8.55
CA PRO A 115 4.47 8.71 -8.48
C PRO A 115 3.63 9.19 -7.29
N GLY A 116 2.54 8.50 -6.95
CA GLY A 116 1.70 8.84 -5.81
C GLY A 116 2.42 8.69 -4.47
N GLY A 117 3.10 7.57 -4.25
CA GLY A 117 3.90 7.35 -3.05
C GLY A 117 5.05 8.34 -2.92
N LEU A 118 5.78 8.60 -4.01
CA LEU A 118 6.85 9.60 -4.04
C LEU A 118 6.32 11.03 -3.79
N TYR A 119 5.12 11.35 -4.28
CA TYR A 119 4.47 12.64 -3.97
C TYR A 119 4.30 12.82 -2.47
N PHE A 120 3.76 11.84 -1.75
CA PHE A 120 3.59 11.94 -0.29
C PHE A 120 4.92 11.99 0.45
N LEU A 121 5.89 11.14 0.07
CA LEU A 121 7.22 11.17 0.66
C LEU A 121 7.90 12.53 0.47
N ASN A 122 7.86 13.10 -0.72
CA ASN A 122 8.43 14.41 -0.98
C ASN A 122 7.72 15.51 -0.17
N ARG A 123 6.40 15.41 -0.05
CA ARG A 123 5.60 16.34 0.76
C ARG A 123 6.00 16.32 2.24
N TRP A 124 6.23 15.16 2.82
CA TRP A 124 6.72 15.05 4.20
C TRP A 124 8.19 15.45 4.33
N ARG A 125 9.00 15.15 3.33
CA ARG A 125 10.41 15.58 3.27
C ARG A 125 10.53 17.11 3.31
N THR A 126 9.79 17.80 2.49
CA THR A 126 9.82 19.28 2.41
C THR A 126 9.35 19.95 3.70
N ARG A 127 8.59 19.22 4.53
CA ARG A 127 8.16 19.67 5.86
C ARG A 127 9.09 19.24 6.99
N GLY A 128 10.20 18.58 6.69
CA GLY A 128 11.13 18.07 7.70
C GLY A 128 10.59 16.92 8.56
N LEU A 129 9.53 16.23 8.09
CA LEU A 129 8.88 15.13 8.79
C LEU A 129 9.49 13.76 8.47
N LEU A 130 10.31 13.64 7.41
CA LEU A 130 11.03 12.42 7.09
C LEU A 130 12.31 12.33 7.93
N THR A 131 12.14 11.96 9.19
CA THR A 131 13.26 11.59 10.08
C THR A 131 13.35 10.07 10.19
N LEU A 132 14.51 9.55 10.57
CA LEU A 132 14.70 8.12 10.76
C LEU A 132 13.65 7.53 11.74
N GLN A 133 13.37 8.24 12.82
CA GLN A 133 12.36 7.85 13.81
C GLN A 133 10.94 7.77 13.21
N ASN A 134 10.60 8.68 12.29
CA ASN A 134 9.28 8.71 11.67
C ASN A 134 9.12 7.71 10.52
N ILE A 135 10.22 7.17 9.98
CA ILE A 135 10.20 6.25 8.84
C ILE A 135 10.24 4.79 9.29
N ILE A 136 10.98 4.46 10.36
CA ILE A 136 11.19 3.06 10.78
C ILE A 136 9.84 2.37 11.05
N VAL A 137 9.01 2.93 11.91
CA VAL A 137 7.71 2.31 12.26
C VAL A 137 6.79 2.19 11.05
N PRO A 138 6.55 3.24 10.24
CA PRO A 138 5.76 3.14 9.02
C PRO A 138 6.29 2.13 8.01
N PHE A 139 7.61 2.02 7.86
CA PHE A 139 8.21 1.05 6.96
C PHE A 139 7.89 -0.38 7.39
N PHE A 140 8.10 -0.70 8.67
CA PHE A 140 7.78 -2.04 9.17
C PHE A 140 6.28 -2.33 9.17
N VAL A 141 5.44 -1.38 9.52
CA VAL A 141 3.97 -1.55 9.46
C VAL A 141 3.51 -1.75 8.01
N GLY A 142 4.00 -0.95 7.07
CA GLY A 142 3.70 -1.12 5.65
C GLY A 142 4.17 -2.46 5.10
N ALA A 143 5.39 -2.89 5.43
CA ALA A 143 5.94 -4.18 5.03
C ALA A 143 5.20 -5.36 5.70
N MET A 144 4.85 -5.25 6.99
CA MET A 144 4.05 -6.28 7.68
C MET A 144 2.67 -6.42 7.07
N LEU A 145 1.98 -5.32 6.80
CA LEU A 145 0.69 -5.34 6.11
C LEU A 145 0.81 -6.06 4.77
N PHE A 146 1.87 -5.80 4.03
CA PHE A 146 2.16 -6.47 2.78
C PHE A 146 2.34 -7.99 2.93
N MET A 147 3.08 -8.45 3.95
CA MET A 147 3.32 -9.88 4.21
C MET A 147 2.09 -10.63 4.76
N LEU A 148 1.11 -9.90 5.31
CA LEU A 148 -0.11 -10.51 5.84
C LEU A 148 -1.03 -11.03 4.72
N VAL A 149 -1.01 -10.46 3.50
CA VAL A 149 -1.88 -10.89 2.39
C VAL A 149 -1.69 -12.36 2.05
N PRO A 150 -0.48 -12.83 1.70
CA PRO A 150 -0.28 -14.25 1.35
C PRO A 150 -0.42 -15.19 2.55
N THR A 151 -0.11 -14.72 3.78
CA THR A 151 -0.26 -15.55 4.98
C THR A 151 -1.71 -15.75 5.40
N PHE A 152 -2.55 -14.72 5.26
CA PHE A 152 -3.99 -14.85 5.51
C PHE A 152 -4.67 -15.75 4.47
N ALA A 153 -4.30 -15.61 3.21
CA ALA A 153 -4.81 -16.47 2.14
C ALA A 153 -4.51 -17.96 2.44
N ARG A 154 -3.29 -18.27 2.89
CA ARG A 154 -2.92 -19.64 3.28
C ARG A 154 -3.65 -20.14 4.54
N ALA A 155 -3.85 -19.28 5.54
CA ALA A 155 -4.50 -19.68 6.80
C ALA A 155 -5.98 -20.06 6.60
N ILE A 156 -6.69 -19.41 5.69
CA ILE A 156 -8.10 -19.74 5.37
C ILE A 156 -8.20 -21.11 4.68
N HIS A 157 -7.18 -21.50 3.92
CA HIS A 157 -7.18 -22.78 3.18
C HIS A 157 -6.99 -24.02 4.09
N PHE A 158 -6.41 -23.84 5.28
CA PHE A 158 -6.23 -24.95 6.24
C PHE A 158 -7.49 -25.33 7.01
N HIS A 159 -8.59 -24.57 6.88
CA HIS A 159 -9.84 -24.77 7.60
C HIS A 159 -11.07 -25.00 6.70
N ALA A 160 -10.88 -25.11 5.40
CA ALA A 160 -11.91 -25.49 4.42
C ALA A 160 -11.67 -26.89 3.88
#